data_0ae54befd15a1c4c0a55472f2692cd2c
#
_entry.id   0ae54befd15a1c4c0a55472f2692cd2c
#
_cell.length_a   1.000
_cell.length_b   1.000
_cell.length_c   1.000
_cell.angle_alpha   90.00
_cell.angle_beta   90.00
_cell.angle_gamma   90.00
#
_symmetry.space_group_name_H-M   'P 1'
#
loop_
_entity.id
_entity.type
_entity.pdbx_description
1 polymer ?
#
loop_
_entity_poly.entity_id
_entity_poly.type
_entity_poly.pdbx_seq_one_letter_code
_entity_poly.pdbx_strand_id
1 'polypeptide(L)'
;MLSFLVAIAGSGYCHSAVDYVVRRASLSKELVHVHLLNVQLPLSGVNVKLFIKPESVESYYRDEGMAVLQKPRGVLGAAGIRCDHHIGVGDPAQVIIDYAQANNCDEIVMGTHGRGALAGAVMGSVARNVIQQSTLPVALVKSQQRP
;
A
#
# COMPACT_ATOMS: atom_id res chain seq x y z
N MET A 1 -8.16 10.77 -16.51
CA MET A 1 -8.35 10.13 -15.18
C MET A 1 -7.02 10.11 -14.46
N LEU A 2 -7.03 10.50 -13.20
CA LEU A 2 -5.83 10.54 -12.36
C LEU A 2 -5.75 9.27 -11.52
N SER A 3 -4.67 8.52 -11.64
CA SER A 3 -4.53 7.22 -10.98
C SER A 3 -3.46 7.27 -9.89
N PHE A 4 -3.87 6.96 -8.67
CA PHE A 4 -2.97 6.86 -7.52
C PHE A 4 -2.76 5.42 -7.12
N LEU A 5 -1.51 5.06 -6.81
CA LEU A 5 -1.22 3.83 -6.09
C LEU A 5 -1.04 4.18 -4.62
N VAL A 6 -1.86 3.59 -3.76
CA VAL A 6 -1.74 3.77 -2.31
C VAL A 6 -1.25 2.47 -1.71
N ALA A 7 -0.03 2.50 -1.16
CA ALA A 7 0.57 1.34 -0.52
C ALA A 7 0.22 1.34 0.98
N ILE A 8 -0.42 0.26 1.42
CA ILE A 8 -0.85 0.09 2.80
C ILE A 8 -0.02 -1.02 3.45
N ALA A 9 0.67 -0.67 4.52
CA ALA A 9 1.50 -1.63 5.26
C ALA A 9 0.64 -2.54 6.17
N GLY A 10 1.18 -3.71 6.48
CA GLY A 10 0.42 -4.80 7.06
C GLY A 10 0.04 -4.72 8.52
N SER A 11 0.66 -3.86 9.33
CA SER A 11 0.45 -3.89 10.78
C SER A 11 -0.23 -2.63 11.31
N GLY A 12 -1.32 -2.28 10.79
CA GLY A 12 -2.05 -1.12 11.23
C GLY A 12 -2.44 -0.26 10.05
N TYR A 13 -3.66 0.17 10.10
CA TYR A 13 -4.20 1.00 9.05
C TYR A 13 -3.66 2.42 9.17
N CYS A 14 -2.91 2.86 8.18
CA CYS A 14 -2.48 4.25 8.08
C CYS A 14 -3.53 5.04 7.30
N HIS A 15 -4.50 5.60 8.00
CA HIS A 15 -5.57 6.36 7.37
C HIS A 15 -5.09 7.69 6.78
N SER A 16 -3.93 8.18 7.19
CA SER A 16 -3.42 9.46 6.68
C SER A 16 -3.16 9.45 5.18
N ALA A 17 -2.65 8.34 4.63
CA ALA A 17 -2.41 8.22 3.19
C ALA A 17 -3.73 8.19 2.41
N VAL A 18 -4.72 7.47 2.92
CA VAL A 18 -6.04 7.40 2.28
C VAL A 18 -6.76 8.76 2.38
N ASP A 19 -6.70 9.42 3.54
CA ASP A 19 -7.30 10.74 3.71
C ASP A 19 -6.67 11.77 2.76
N TYR A 20 -5.37 11.68 2.55
CA TYR A 20 -4.67 12.53 1.58
C TYR A 20 -5.26 12.36 0.17
N VAL A 21 -5.46 11.11 -0.25
CA VAL A 21 -6.02 10.84 -1.58
C VAL A 21 -7.47 11.28 -1.69
N VAL A 22 -8.28 11.08 -0.65
CA VAL A 22 -9.66 11.57 -0.61
C VAL A 22 -9.69 13.09 -0.78
N ARG A 23 -8.80 13.80 -0.10
CA ARG A 23 -8.69 15.24 -0.25
C ARG A 23 -8.28 15.65 -1.65
N ARG A 24 -7.26 14.96 -2.22
CA ARG A 24 -6.82 15.22 -3.59
C ARG A 24 -7.96 15.00 -4.59
N ALA A 25 -8.75 13.95 -4.38
CA ALA A 25 -9.91 13.67 -5.25
C ALA A 25 -10.95 14.79 -5.18
N SER A 26 -11.20 15.33 -3.98
CA SER A 26 -12.16 16.42 -3.81
C SER A 26 -11.74 17.72 -4.50
N LEU A 27 -10.45 17.90 -4.72
CA LEU A 27 -9.87 19.10 -5.35
C LEU A 27 -9.59 18.90 -6.84
N SER A 28 -9.70 17.69 -7.35
CA SER A 28 -9.36 17.38 -8.73
C SER A 28 -10.54 17.64 -9.67
N LYS A 29 -10.23 18.18 -10.83
CA LYS A 29 -11.21 18.29 -11.92
C LYS A 29 -11.37 16.96 -12.66
N GLU A 30 -10.37 16.11 -12.59
CA GLU A 30 -10.41 14.79 -13.22
C GLU A 30 -10.97 13.76 -12.23
N LEU A 31 -11.56 12.71 -12.79
CA LEU A 31 -11.92 11.54 -12.00
C LEU A 31 -10.67 10.88 -11.44
N VAL A 32 -10.74 10.45 -10.21
CA VAL A 32 -9.63 9.79 -9.52
C VAL A 32 -9.92 8.30 -9.41
N HIS A 33 -8.91 7.51 -9.75
CA HIS A 33 -8.91 6.06 -9.60
C HIS A 33 -7.80 5.68 -8.63
N VAL A 34 -8.12 4.89 -7.63
CA VAL A 34 -7.15 4.46 -6.62
C VAL A 34 -6.90 2.97 -6.74
N HIS A 35 -5.63 2.61 -6.76
CA HIS A 35 -5.17 1.23 -6.61
C HIS A 35 -4.64 1.07 -5.20
N LEU A 36 -5.33 0.28 -4.39
CA LEU A 36 -4.82 -0.07 -3.06
C LEU A 36 -3.95 -1.30 -3.17
N LEU A 37 -2.74 -1.21 -2.65
CA LEU A 37 -1.78 -2.30 -2.70
C LEU A 37 -1.30 -2.62 -1.30
N ASN A 38 -1.42 -3.89 -0.92
CA ASN A 38 -0.73 -4.43 0.24
C ASN A 38 0.32 -5.43 -0.24
N VAL A 39 1.55 -5.31 0.25
CA VAL A 39 2.62 -6.23 -0.07
C VAL A 39 2.90 -7.09 1.14
N GLN A 40 2.78 -8.40 0.96
CA GLN A 40 3.14 -9.38 1.97
C GLN A 40 4.58 -9.82 1.77
N LEU A 41 5.33 -9.93 2.86
CA LEU A 41 6.67 -10.49 2.80
C LEU A 41 6.58 -12.01 2.55
N PRO A 42 7.46 -12.57 1.70
CA PRO A 42 7.44 -14.01 1.47
C PRO A 42 7.64 -14.77 2.77
N LEU A 43 6.86 -15.83 2.96
CA LEU A 43 7.09 -16.75 4.07
C LEU A 43 8.45 -17.42 3.83
N SER A 44 9.39 -17.17 4.74
CA SER A 44 10.73 -17.71 4.64
C SER A 44 10.90 -18.89 5.61
N GLY A 45 11.63 -19.89 5.18
CA GLY A 45 11.93 -21.05 5.97
C GLY A 45 11.58 -22.33 5.23
N VAL A 46 12.54 -23.23 5.14
CA VAL A 46 12.41 -24.52 4.44
C VAL A 46 11.25 -25.30 5.06
N ASN A 47 11.07 -25.21 6.37
CA ASN A 47 10.05 -25.96 7.11
C ASN A 47 8.64 -25.51 6.74
N VAL A 48 8.42 -24.23 6.49
CA VAL A 48 7.10 -23.71 6.14
C VAL A 48 6.66 -24.27 4.79
N LYS A 49 7.57 -24.31 3.81
CA LYS A 49 7.25 -24.81 2.47
C LYS A 49 7.00 -26.31 2.42
N LEU A 50 7.59 -27.07 3.38
CA LEU A 50 7.41 -28.52 3.46
C LEU A 50 6.09 -28.92 4.12
N PHE A 51 5.56 -28.11 5.02
CA PHE A 51 4.40 -28.45 5.83
C PHE A 51 3.11 -27.71 5.42
N ILE A 52 3.20 -26.71 4.59
CA ILE A 52 2.04 -25.94 4.14
C ILE A 52 1.85 -26.16 2.65
N LYS A 53 0.63 -26.53 2.27
CA LYS A 53 0.29 -26.68 0.84
C LYS A 53 0.37 -25.33 0.12
N PRO A 54 0.75 -25.29 -1.16
CA PRO A 54 0.80 -24.02 -1.91
C PRO A 54 -0.51 -23.24 -1.88
N GLU A 55 -1.65 -23.92 -1.97
CA GLU A 55 -2.96 -23.28 -1.91
C GLU A 55 -3.21 -22.62 -0.54
N SER A 56 -2.72 -23.24 0.55
CA SER A 56 -2.85 -22.66 1.89
C SER A 56 -1.99 -21.42 2.06
N VAL A 57 -0.82 -21.37 1.45
CA VAL A 57 0.06 -20.21 1.45
C VAL A 57 -0.60 -19.04 0.71
N GLU A 58 -1.16 -19.31 -0.47
CA GLU A 58 -1.88 -18.28 -1.24
C GLU A 58 -3.08 -17.75 -0.47
N SER A 59 -3.87 -18.63 0.17
CA SER A 59 -4.99 -18.22 1.00
C SER A 59 -4.53 -17.36 2.16
N TYR A 60 -3.42 -17.70 2.79
CA TYR A 60 -2.87 -16.94 3.90
C TYR A 60 -2.53 -15.51 3.47
N TYR A 61 -1.81 -15.34 2.36
CA TYR A 61 -1.47 -14.00 1.86
C TYR A 61 -2.72 -13.21 1.52
N ARG A 62 -3.69 -13.82 0.87
CA ARG A 62 -4.94 -13.18 0.50
C ARG A 62 -5.72 -12.72 1.73
N ASP A 63 -5.88 -13.59 2.71
CA ASP A 63 -6.66 -13.28 3.92
C ASP A 63 -6.00 -12.17 4.72
N GLU A 64 -4.68 -12.24 4.90
CA GLU A 64 -3.93 -11.19 5.59
C GLU A 64 -4.02 -9.85 4.87
N GLY A 65 -3.82 -9.87 3.55
CA GLY A 65 -3.89 -8.66 2.74
C GLY A 65 -5.29 -8.06 2.71
N MET A 66 -6.32 -8.88 2.57
CA MET A 66 -7.70 -8.40 2.55
C MET A 66 -8.10 -7.80 3.90
N ALA A 67 -7.63 -8.38 5.01
CA ALA A 67 -7.88 -7.81 6.33
C ALA A 67 -7.28 -6.40 6.45
N VAL A 68 -6.09 -6.18 5.89
CA VAL A 68 -5.42 -4.88 5.89
C VAL A 68 -6.17 -3.88 5.02
N LEU A 69 -6.67 -4.31 3.87
CA LEU A 69 -7.27 -3.42 2.87
C LEU A 69 -8.75 -3.12 3.12
N GLN A 70 -9.39 -3.81 4.04
CA GLN A 70 -10.83 -3.68 4.26
C GLN A 70 -11.24 -2.24 4.65
N LYS A 71 -10.58 -1.66 5.64
CA LYS A 71 -10.89 -0.30 6.09
C LYS A 71 -10.62 0.76 5.02
N PRO A 72 -9.44 0.79 4.38
CA PRO A 72 -9.22 1.76 3.31
C PRO A 72 -10.19 1.63 2.14
N ARG A 73 -10.57 0.41 1.77
CA ARG A 73 -11.59 0.20 0.74
C ARG A 73 -12.92 0.82 1.13
N GLY A 74 -13.31 0.66 2.40
CA GLY A 74 -14.54 1.25 2.91
C GLY A 74 -14.53 2.77 2.88
N VAL A 75 -13.42 3.38 3.25
CA VAL A 75 -13.28 4.85 3.23
C VAL A 75 -13.38 5.38 1.81
N LEU A 76 -12.69 4.76 0.86
CA LEU A 76 -12.72 5.19 -0.54
C LEU A 76 -14.10 4.98 -1.16
N GLY A 77 -14.76 3.87 -0.84
CA GLY A 77 -16.12 3.60 -1.32
C GLY A 77 -17.12 4.63 -0.80
N ALA A 78 -17.03 4.98 0.49
CA ALA A 78 -17.89 5.98 1.08
C ALA A 78 -17.67 7.37 0.48
N ALA A 79 -16.46 7.65 -0.01
CA ALA A 79 -16.12 8.90 -0.69
C ALA A 79 -16.49 8.88 -2.18
N GLY A 80 -17.02 7.78 -2.70
CA GLY A 80 -17.40 7.65 -4.09
C GLY A 80 -16.22 7.54 -5.05
N ILE A 81 -15.06 7.13 -4.56
CA ILE A 81 -13.85 7.02 -5.36
C ILE A 81 -13.72 5.59 -5.91
N ARG A 82 -13.50 5.48 -7.21
CA ARG A 82 -13.25 4.19 -7.83
C ARG A 82 -11.97 3.58 -7.28
N CYS A 83 -12.05 2.34 -6.82
CA CYS A 83 -10.94 1.68 -6.15
C CYS A 83 -10.82 0.23 -6.62
N ASP A 84 -9.61 -0.13 -7.04
CA ASP A 84 -9.20 -1.52 -7.22
C ASP A 84 -8.20 -1.86 -6.14
N HIS A 85 -8.04 -3.14 -5.85
CA HIS A 85 -7.09 -3.59 -4.84
C HIS A 85 -6.25 -4.75 -5.35
N HIS A 86 -5.06 -4.87 -4.80
CA HIS A 86 -4.15 -5.96 -5.14
C HIS A 86 -3.31 -6.32 -3.93
N ILE A 87 -3.03 -7.60 -3.78
CA ILE A 87 -2.15 -8.13 -2.75
C ILE A 87 -0.95 -8.74 -3.46
N GLY A 88 0.21 -8.14 -3.27
CA GLY A 88 1.46 -8.62 -3.82
C GLY A 88 2.29 -9.35 -2.79
N VAL A 89 3.23 -10.16 -3.24
CA VAL A 89 4.17 -10.88 -2.38
C VAL A 89 5.57 -10.66 -2.92
N GLY A 90 6.48 -10.23 -2.08
CA GLY A 90 7.86 -10.00 -2.49
C GLY A 90 8.52 -8.86 -1.74
N ASP A 91 9.56 -8.30 -2.35
CA ASP A 91 10.21 -7.10 -1.83
C ASP A 91 9.27 -5.90 -1.97
N PRO A 92 8.91 -5.25 -0.87
CA PRO A 92 7.85 -4.23 -0.92
C PRO A 92 8.11 -3.09 -1.90
N ALA A 93 9.30 -2.52 -1.91
CA ALA A 93 9.60 -1.40 -2.80
C ALA A 93 9.51 -1.82 -4.27
N GLN A 94 10.05 -2.98 -4.61
CA GLN A 94 10.02 -3.46 -5.99
C GLN A 94 8.60 -3.78 -6.45
N VAL A 95 7.81 -4.44 -5.58
CA VAL A 95 6.41 -4.75 -5.91
C VAL A 95 5.59 -3.47 -6.12
N ILE A 96 5.79 -2.47 -5.27
CA ILE A 96 5.11 -1.17 -5.40
C ILE A 96 5.44 -0.51 -6.74
N ILE A 97 6.71 -0.46 -7.09
CA ILE A 97 7.16 0.21 -8.32
C ILE A 97 6.67 -0.55 -9.55
N ASP A 98 6.80 -1.87 -9.56
CA ASP A 98 6.37 -2.69 -10.68
C ASP A 98 4.86 -2.59 -10.91
N TYR A 99 4.08 -2.62 -9.83
CA TYR A 99 2.63 -2.49 -9.93
C TYR A 99 2.23 -1.11 -10.46
N ALA A 100 2.85 -0.06 -9.97
CA ALA A 100 2.56 1.29 -10.41
C ALA A 100 2.82 1.47 -11.91
N GLN A 101 3.92 0.90 -12.41
CA GLN A 101 4.26 0.96 -13.83
C GLN A 101 3.28 0.12 -14.67
N ALA A 102 2.99 -1.10 -14.23
CA ALA A 102 2.10 -2.01 -14.97
C ALA A 102 0.68 -1.47 -15.08
N ASN A 103 0.24 -0.68 -14.13
CA ASN A 103 -1.12 -0.12 -14.10
C ASN A 103 -1.18 1.35 -14.47
N ASN A 104 -0.11 1.90 -15.01
CA ASN A 104 -0.03 3.29 -15.48
C ASN A 104 -0.49 4.30 -14.42
N CYS A 105 -0.05 4.10 -13.19
CA CYS A 105 -0.34 5.04 -12.12
C CYS A 105 0.42 6.35 -12.33
N ASP A 106 -0.17 7.44 -11.90
CA ASP A 106 0.43 8.77 -12.04
C ASP A 106 1.25 9.16 -10.82
N GLU A 107 0.90 8.62 -9.65
CA GLU A 107 1.54 8.99 -8.40
C GLU A 107 1.46 7.83 -7.42
N ILE A 108 2.50 7.68 -6.61
CA ILE A 108 2.52 6.72 -5.50
C ILE A 108 2.30 7.50 -4.21
N VAL A 109 1.38 7.01 -3.37
CA VAL A 109 1.10 7.61 -2.06
C VAL A 109 1.34 6.56 -1.00
N MET A 110 2.11 6.89 0.02
CA MET A 110 2.40 5.95 1.10
C MET A 110 2.73 6.69 2.38
N GLY A 111 2.64 5.99 3.51
CA GLY A 111 3.07 6.52 4.78
C GLY A 111 4.59 6.56 4.89
N THR A 112 5.09 7.39 5.77
CA THR A 112 6.54 7.50 6.02
C THR A 112 7.08 6.30 6.77
N HIS A 113 6.24 5.61 7.57
CA HIS A 113 6.60 4.44 8.36
C HIS A 113 5.62 3.32 8.09
N GLY A 114 6.16 2.15 7.86
CA GLY A 114 5.36 0.94 7.73
C GLY A 114 5.56 0.03 8.92
N ARG A 115 5.45 -1.26 8.65
CA ARG A 115 5.68 -2.32 9.64
C ARG A 115 7.11 -2.23 10.18
N GLY A 116 7.27 -2.35 11.48
CA GLY A 116 8.57 -2.35 12.12
C GLY A 116 9.24 -0.99 12.24
N ALA A 117 8.47 0.09 12.20
CA ALA A 117 9.00 1.43 12.38
C ALA A 117 9.68 1.56 13.75
N LEU A 118 10.93 2.03 13.75
CA LEU A 118 11.67 2.29 14.96
C LEU A 118 11.36 3.68 15.47
N ALA A 119 11.28 3.83 16.79
CA ALA A 119 11.10 5.13 17.42
C ALA A 119 12.26 6.06 17.02
N GLY A 120 11.93 7.27 16.60
CA GLY A 120 12.91 8.26 16.18
C GLY A 120 13.34 8.15 14.72
N ALA A 121 12.90 7.12 13.98
CA ALA A 121 13.19 7.03 12.56
C ALA A 121 12.36 8.06 11.79
N VAL A 122 13.01 8.82 10.90
CA VAL A 122 12.33 9.84 10.09
C VAL A 122 11.52 9.21 8.97
N MET A 123 11.98 8.09 8.45
CA MET A 123 11.38 7.44 7.29
C MET A 123 11.70 5.95 7.33
N GLY A 124 10.71 5.12 6.99
CA GLY A 124 10.89 3.68 6.89
C GLY A 124 11.71 3.26 5.67
N SER A 125 12.23 2.04 5.71
CA SER A 125 13.08 1.51 4.64
C SER A 125 12.33 1.37 3.31
N VAL A 126 11.07 0.97 3.34
CA VAL A 126 10.26 0.83 2.12
C VAL A 126 10.07 2.17 1.45
N ALA A 127 9.68 3.21 2.22
CA ALA A 127 9.51 4.55 1.70
C ALA A 127 10.79 5.09 1.07
N ARG A 128 11.92 4.88 1.76
CA ARG A 128 13.23 5.30 1.24
C ARG A 128 13.56 4.63 -0.08
N ASN A 129 13.36 3.32 -0.15
CA ASN A 129 13.67 2.57 -1.36
C ASN A 129 12.75 2.95 -2.52
N VAL A 130 11.47 3.19 -2.25
CA VAL A 130 10.53 3.64 -3.28
C VAL A 130 10.94 5.00 -3.84
N ILE A 131 11.30 5.94 -2.96
CA ILE A 131 11.76 7.26 -3.40
C ILE A 131 12.98 7.18 -4.31
N GLN A 132 13.94 6.33 -3.91
CA GLN A 132 15.19 6.21 -4.67
C GLN A 132 15.00 5.56 -6.03
N GLN A 133 14.05 4.65 -6.17
CA GLN A 133 13.90 3.83 -7.36
C GLN A 133 12.73 4.23 -8.26
N SER A 134 11.77 5.00 -7.74
CA SER A 134 10.59 5.37 -8.51
C SER A 134 10.89 6.46 -9.53
N THR A 135 10.31 6.32 -10.72
CA THR A 135 10.29 7.39 -11.73
C THR A 135 9.03 8.24 -11.63
N LEU A 136 8.08 7.83 -10.79
CA LEU A 136 6.83 8.56 -10.55
C LEU A 136 6.97 9.46 -9.32
N PRO A 137 6.18 10.54 -9.25
CA PRO A 137 6.06 11.30 -8.01
C PRO A 137 5.62 10.41 -6.87
N VAL A 138 6.21 10.61 -5.70
CA VAL A 138 5.88 9.87 -4.49
C VAL A 138 5.47 10.86 -3.41
N ALA A 139 4.24 10.75 -2.94
CA ALA A 139 3.77 11.54 -1.82
C ALA A 139 3.94 10.71 -0.54
N LEU A 140 4.72 11.24 0.38
CA LEU A 140 4.91 10.62 1.69
C LEU A 140 4.03 11.35 2.69
N VAL A 141 3.13 10.61 3.31
CA VAL A 141 2.17 11.17 4.24
C VAL A 141 2.54 10.73 5.65
N LYS A 142 2.80 11.70 6.51
CA LYS A 142 3.10 11.41 7.90
C LYS A 142 1.82 10.98 8.62
N SER A 143 1.93 9.95 9.45
CA SER A 143 0.82 9.59 10.32
C SER A 143 0.62 10.72 11.33
N GLN A 144 -0.60 11.25 11.38
CA GLN A 144 -0.95 12.24 12.39
C GLN A 144 -1.24 11.50 13.68
N GLN A 145 -0.37 11.69 14.66
CA GLN A 145 -0.70 11.31 16.01
C GLN A 145 -1.67 12.37 16.54
N ARG A 146 -2.92 11.98 16.67
CA ARG A 146 -3.83 12.85 17.41
C ARG A 146 -3.48 12.72 18.90
N PRO A 147 -3.37 13.86 19.61
CA PRO A 147 -3.16 13.81 21.05
C PRO A 147 -4.32 13.10 21.76
#